data_662114b8de0a7a7e8c4480f3b2c591fc
#
_entry.id   662114b8de0a7a7e8c4480f3b2c591fc
#
_cell.length_a   1.000
_cell.length_b   1.000
_cell.length_c   1.000
_cell.angle_alpha   90.00
_cell.angle_beta   90.00
_cell.angle_gamma   90.00
#
_symmetry.space_group_name_H-M   'P 1'
#
loop_
_entity.id
_entity.type
_entity.pdbx_description
1 polymer ?
#
loop_
_entity_poly.entity_id
_entity_poly.type
_entity_poly.pdbx_seq_one_letter_code
_entity_poly.pdbx_strand_id
1 'polypeptide(L)'
;MREAKRAVLLGGGYISVETMEALISNGLDVTIIEKHPHILKMFDEDLAEMVKDYIIGRNPGQAHILTNENVIKFEGNENGEVTKVITESGKVIETDFVVLGTGVRPNTDFLKDSGIKLGVYNSVKVDTTMKTNKQGIYAAGDCTHDFNLVTNRHVWVPLGSTANKEGRCAALNIAGENCIFEGILNSTITKYFDLTVSIIGISKKEADKLGFQSEFAIVTKRDKAGYMPDTGTMTLKLIVDKNTHTILGLQGIGEGDVNQRINTVIPAILSKTKIETFMNLDLPYAPPYSPAIDPVLNAAQIVYQKIND
;
A
#
# COMPACT_ATOMS: atom_id res chain seq x y z
N MET A 1 -15.74 -20.20 15.46
CA MET A 1 -14.53 -19.41 15.77
C MET A 1 -14.19 -19.38 17.27
N ARG A 2 -15.13 -19.53 18.20
CA ARG A 2 -14.81 -19.45 19.66
C ARG A 2 -13.86 -20.55 20.19
N GLU A 3 -13.64 -21.62 19.43
CA GLU A 3 -12.75 -22.75 19.83
C GLU A 3 -11.47 -22.81 18.97
N ALA A 4 -11.36 -22.00 17.90
CA ALA A 4 -10.19 -22.00 17.03
C ALA A 4 -8.98 -21.40 17.74
N LYS A 5 -7.80 -22.00 17.54
CA LYS A 5 -6.53 -21.58 18.12
C LYS A 5 -5.51 -21.20 17.06
N ARG A 6 -5.64 -21.72 15.83
CA ARG A 6 -4.67 -21.54 14.75
C ARG A 6 -5.37 -21.11 13.47
N ALA A 7 -4.79 -20.13 12.80
CA ALA A 7 -5.29 -19.64 11.52
C ALA A 7 -4.17 -19.57 10.48
N VAL A 8 -4.50 -19.89 9.24
CA VAL A 8 -3.62 -19.65 8.10
C VAL A 8 -4.24 -18.56 7.22
N LEU A 9 -3.44 -17.56 6.87
CA LEU A 9 -3.81 -16.48 5.95
C LEU A 9 -3.02 -16.67 4.65
N LEU A 10 -3.71 -16.85 3.52
CA LEU A 10 -3.07 -16.98 2.23
C LEU A 10 -2.93 -15.62 1.55
N GLY A 11 -1.69 -15.28 1.20
CA GLY A 11 -1.30 -13.99 0.64
C GLY A 11 -0.83 -13.01 1.72
N GLY A 12 0.21 -12.25 1.42
CA GLY A 12 0.85 -11.28 2.33
C GLY A 12 0.46 -9.83 2.05
N GLY A 13 -0.77 -9.57 1.56
CA GLY A 13 -1.29 -8.22 1.32
C GLY A 13 -1.82 -7.54 2.58
N TYR A 14 -2.32 -6.31 2.45
CA TYR A 14 -2.91 -5.53 3.56
C TYR A 14 -3.99 -6.29 4.32
N ILE A 15 -4.92 -6.95 3.60
CA ILE A 15 -6.01 -7.71 4.22
C ILE A 15 -5.48 -8.76 5.18
N SER A 16 -4.44 -9.50 4.78
CA SER A 16 -3.86 -10.53 5.64
C SER A 16 -3.12 -9.94 6.83
N VAL A 17 -2.38 -8.85 6.66
CA VAL A 17 -1.67 -8.18 7.76
C VAL A 17 -2.66 -7.63 8.80
N GLU A 18 -3.72 -6.95 8.37
CA GLU A 18 -4.77 -6.43 9.25
C GLU A 18 -5.59 -7.56 9.92
N THR A 19 -5.89 -8.62 9.17
CA THR A 19 -6.58 -9.80 9.72
C THR A 19 -5.72 -10.51 10.76
N MET A 20 -4.39 -10.60 10.53
CA MET A 20 -3.45 -11.21 11.48
C MET A 20 -3.48 -10.49 12.82
N GLU A 21 -3.47 -9.14 12.84
CA GLU A 21 -3.59 -8.35 14.07
C GLU A 21 -4.87 -8.70 14.83
N ALA A 22 -6.01 -8.71 14.13
CA ALA A 22 -7.30 -9.02 14.72
C ALA A 22 -7.35 -10.43 15.33
N LEU A 23 -6.77 -11.42 14.65
CA LEU A 23 -6.75 -12.80 15.12
C LEU A 23 -5.80 -13.00 16.30
N ILE A 24 -4.59 -12.42 16.25
CA ILE A 24 -3.63 -12.47 17.36
C ILE A 24 -4.20 -11.78 18.60
N SER A 25 -4.86 -10.63 18.44
CA SER A 25 -5.54 -9.93 19.54
C SER A 25 -6.66 -10.75 20.19
N ASN A 26 -7.16 -11.77 19.49
CA ASN A 26 -8.10 -12.77 20.01
C ASN A 26 -7.42 -14.06 20.47
N GLY A 27 -6.10 -14.09 20.60
CA GLY A 27 -5.32 -15.19 21.18
C GLY A 27 -5.01 -16.34 20.22
N LEU A 28 -5.09 -16.14 18.91
CA LEU A 28 -4.78 -17.18 17.93
C LEU A 28 -3.30 -17.13 17.53
N ASP A 29 -2.76 -18.30 17.19
CA ASP A 29 -1.52 -18.43 16.44
C ASP A 29 -1.83 -18.28 14.96
N VAL A 30 -1.13 -17.38 14.26
CA VAL A 30 -1.45 -17.01 12.89
C VAL A 30 -0.24 -17.16 11.99
N THR A 31 -0.42 -17.88 10.87
CA THR A 31 0.60 -18.03 9.84
C THR A 31 0.15 -17.38 8.54
N ILE A 32 0.90 -16.36 8.07
CA ILE A 32 0.78 -15.85 6.70
C ILE A 32 1.64 -16.72 5.77
N ILE A 33 1.07 -17.15 4.63
CA ILE A 33 1.79 -17.83 3.56
C ILE A 33 1.72 -16.96 2.32
N GLU A 34 2.89 -16.46 1.85
CA GLU A 34 3.01 -15.59 0.68
C GLU A 34 3.94 -16.24 -0.36
N LYS A 35 3.46 -16.30 -1.62
CA LYS A 35 4.22 -16.87 -2.73
C LYS A 35 5.37 -15.97 -3.22
N HIS A 36 5.29 -14.68 -2.95
CA HIS A 36 6.34 -13.73 -3.32
C HIS A 36 7.45 -13.67 -2.26
N PRO A 37 8.63 -13.10 -2.58
CA PRO A 37 9.76 -13.01 -1.65
C PRO A 37 9.45 -12.24 -0.37
N HIS A 38 8.55 -11.28 -0.40
CA HIS A 38 8.17 -10.46 0.76
C HIS A 38 6.66 -10.20 0.80
N ILE A 39 6.15 -9.87 1.98
CA ILE A 39 4.79 -9.37 2.18
C ILE A 39 4.66 -7.93 1.62
N LEU A 40 3.43 -7.42 1.52
CA LEU A 40 3.17 -6.04 1.08
C LEU A 40 3.88 -5.68 -0.24
N LYS A 41 3.66 -6.48 -1.28
CA LYS A 41 4.37 -6.46 -2.57
C LYS A 41 4.51 -5.09 -3.26
N MET A 42 3.74 -4.09 -2.83
CA MET A 42 3.81 -2.71 -3.34
C MET A 42 4.93 -1.89 -2.71
N PHE A 43 5.48 -2.34 -1.58
CA PHE A 43 6.68 -1.78 -0.97
C PHE A 43 7.93 -2.35 -1.61
N ASP A 44 9.03 -1.64 -1.46
CA ASP A 44 10.34 -2.22 -1.70
C ASP A 44 10.67 -3.25 -0.62
N GLU A 45 11.45 -4.26 -0.98
CA GLU A 45 11.75 -5.42 -0.14
C GLU A 45 12.40 -5.03 1.20
N ASP A 46 13.30 -4.02 1.19
CA ASP A 46 13.98 -3.53 2.39
C ASP A 46 12.99 -3.03 3.47
N LEU A 47 11.96 -2.27 3.07
CA LEU A 47 10.93 -1.82 4.02
C LEU A 47 9.94 -2.94 4.38
N ALA A 48 9.59 -3.79 3.41
CA ALA A 48 8.69 -4.92 3.65
C ALA A 48 9.27 -5.93 4.66
N GLU A 49 10.58 -6.20 4.61
CA GLU A 49 11.27 -7.04 5.61
C GLU A 49 11.26 -6.39 6.99
N MET A 50 11.46 -5.07 7.10
CA MET A 50 11.33 -4.37 8.39
C MET A 50 9.93 -4.51 8.99
N VAL A 51 8.88 -4.47 8.17
CA VAL A 51 7.50 -4.71 8.62
C VAL A 51 7.33 -6.15 9.11
N LYS A 52 7.84 -7.13 8.36
CA LYS A 52 7.80 -8.54 8.74
C LYS A 52 8.52 -8.79 10.07
N ASP A 53 9.72 -8.23 10.23
CA ASP A 53 10.50 -8.36 11.46
C ASP A 53 9.77 -7.75 12.67
N TYR A 54 9.13 -6.59 12.47
CA TYR A 54 8.31 -5.97 13.51
C TYR A 54 7.12 -6.87 13.90
N ILE A 55 6.40 -7.43 12.91
CA ILE A 55 5.24 -8.31 13.15
C ILE A 55 5.66 -9.52 13.99
N ILE A 56 6.74 -10.20 13.61
CA ILE A 56 7.24 -11.40 14.31
C ILE A 56 7.78 -11.02 15.70
N GLY A 57 8.55 -9.94 15.79
CA GLY A 57 9.14 -9.47 17.05
C GLY A 57 8.10 -8.95 18.05
N ARG A 58 6.99 -8.39 17.59
CA ARG A 58 5.89 -7.88 18.43
C ARG A 58 5.07 -9.02 19.05
N ASN A 59 4.94 -10.16 18.36
CA ASN A 59 4.10 -11.30 18.74
C ASN A 59 4.87 -12.63 18.62
N PRO A 60 5.93 -12.82 19.42
CA PRO A 60 6.77 -14.01 19.33
C PRO A 60 5.96 -15.26 19.66
N GLY A 61 6.05 -16.27 18.80
CA GLY A 61 5.33 -17.54 18.95
C GLY A 61 3.87 -17.54 18.49
N GLN A 62 3.30 -16.37 18.16
CA GLN A 62 1.93 -16.27 17.61
C GLN A 62 1.90 -15.79 16.14
N ALA A 63 2.89 -15.00 15.72
CA ALA A 63 2.98 -14.48 14.36
C ALA A 63 4.03 -15.24 13.55
N HIS A 64 3.62 -15.88 12.48
CA HIS A 64 4.49 -16.62 11.57
C HIS A 64 4.27 -16.11 10.14
N ILE A 65 5.35 -15.87 9.41
CA ILE A 65 5.30 -15.41 8.02
C ILE A 65 6.23 -16.27 7.17
N LEU A 66 5.65 -16.99 6.22
CA LEU A 66 6.35 -17.83 5.26
C LEU A 66 6.28 -17.14 3.89
N THR A 67 7.40 -16.69 3.38
CA THR A 67 7.53 -16.11 2.04
C THR A 67 8.16 -17.12 1.08
N ASN A 68 8.05 -16.89 -0.25
CA ASN A 68 8.43 -17.85 -1.29
C ASN A 68 7.75 -19.21 -1.14
N GLU A 69 6.55 -19.25 -0.59
CA GLU A 69 5.78 -20.46 -0.35
C GLU A 69 4.43 -20.39 -1.07
N ASN A 70 4.12 -21.43 -1.84
CA ASN A 70 2.83 -21.56 -2.51
C ASN A 70 2.02 -22.69 -1.89
N VAL A 71 0.74 -22.46 -1.64
CA VAL A 71 -0.17 -23.49 -1.13
C VAL A 71 -0.70 -24.32 -2.29
N ILE A 72 -0.59 -25.64 -2.15
CA ILE A 72 -1.04 -26.58 -3.19
C ILE A 72 -2.24 -27.43 -2.76
N LYS A 73 -2.49 -27.56 -1.45
CA LYS A 73 -3.57 -28.43 -0.95
C LYS A 73 -4.07 -28.00 0.42
N PHE A 74 -5.36 -28.19 0.64
CA PHE A 74 -6.00 -28.23 1.96
C PHE A 74 -6.38 -29.67 2.30
N GLU A 75 -6.17 -30.06 3.55
CA GLU A 75 -6.69 -31.33 4.09
C GLU A 75 -7.67 -31.04 5.20
N GLY A 76 -8.72 -31.84 5.26
CA GLY A 76 -9.79 -31.72 6.25
C GLY A 76 -10.06 -33.02 6.99
N ASN A 77 -10.94 -32.95 7.99
CA ASN A 77 -11.48 -34.10 8.71
C ASN A 77 -12.75 -34.64 8.02
N GLU A 78 -13.32 -35.70 8.59
CA GLU A 78 -14.55 -36.34 8.09
C GLU A 78 -15.79 -35.42 8.12
N ASN A 79 -15.74 -34.34 8.92
CA ASN A 79 -16.80 -33.33 8.99
C ASN A 79 -16.68 -32.24 7.91
N GLY A 80 -15.64 -32.28 7.07
CA GLY A 80 -15.37 -31.28 6.05
C GLY A 80 -14.68 -30.01 6.56
N GLU A 81 -14.19 -30.01 7.80
CA GLU A 81 -13.45 -28.90 8.37
C GLU A 81 -11.99 -29.00 7.99
N VAL A 82 -11.35 -27.87 7.59
CA VAL A 82 -9.93 -27.83 7.30
C VAL A 82 -9.10 -28.08 8.55
N THR A 83 -8.06 -28.92 8.42
CA THR A 83 -7.15 -29.23 9.54
C THR A 83 -5.69 -28.94 9.20
N LYS A 84 -5.34 -28.88 7.91
CA LYS A 84 -3.97 -28.65 7.45
C LYS A 84 -3.92 -27.91 6.12
N VAL A 85 -2.87 -27.12 5.96
CA VAL A 85 -2.45 -26.52 4.69
C VAL A 85 -1.11 -27.12 4.29
N ILE A 86 -0.97 -27.51 3.02
CA ILE A 86 0.25 -28.10 2.48
C ILE A 86 0.82 -27.17 1.42
N THR A 87 2.10 -26.83 1.56
CA THR A 87 2.84 -26.01 0.61
C THR A 87 3.57 -26.82 -0.45
N GLU A 88 3.99 -26.15 -1.53
CA GLU A 88 4.76 -26.73 -2.62
C GLU A 88 6.12 -27.28 -2.15
N SER A 89 6.74 -26.67 -1.15
CA SER A 89 7.98 -27.16 -0.54
C SER A 89 7.78 -28.37 0.38
N GLY A 90 6.53 -28.83 0.58
CA GLY A 90 6.18 -29.97 1.44
C GLY A 90 5.98 -29.61 2.91
N LYS A 91 5.94 -28.34 3.29
CA LYS A 91 5.59 -27.93 4.66
C LYS A 91 4.12 -28.23 4.93
N VAL A 92 3.84 -28.76 6.12
CA VAL A 92 2.49 -29.03 6.62
C VAL A 92 2.21 -28.10 7.79
N ILE A 93 1.23 -27.22 7.62
CA ILE A 93 0.82 -26.25 8.64
C ILE A 93 -0.56 -26.64 9.14
N GLU A 94 -0.65 -26.97 10.44
CA GLU A 94 -1.92 -27.26 11.09
C GLU A 94 -2.72 -25.98 11.27
N THR A 95 -4.03 -26.03 11.04
CA THR A 95 -4.92 -24.87 11.13
C THR A 95 -6.34 -25.30 11.45
N ASP A 96 -7.08 -24.41 12.10
CA ASP A 96 -8.49 -24.62 12.41
C ASP A 96 -9.38 -23.91 11.37
N PHE A 97 -8.85 -22.90 10.66
CA PHE A 97 -9.49 -22.27 9.51
C PHE A 97 -8.48 -21.51 8.63
N VAL A 98 -8.90 -21.19 7.42
CA VAL A 98 -8.09 -20.47 6.44
C VAL A 98 -8.82 -19.21 5.97
N VAL A 99 -8.08 -18.10 5.85
CA VAL A 99 -8.55 -16.87 5.22
C VAL A 99 -7.84 -16.69 3.88
N LEU A 100 -8.60 -16.49 2.81
CA LEU A 100 -8.07 -16.29 1.47
C LEU A 100 -7.87 -14.79 1.22
N GLY A 101 -6.66 -14.29 1.48
CA GLY A 101 -6.20 -12.93 1.20
C GLY A 101 -5.40 -12.83 -0.10
N THR A 102 -5.69 -13.67 -1.10
CA THR A 102 -4.89 -13.82 -2.34
C THR A 102 -5.08 -12.71 -3.35
N GLY A 103 -5.81 -11.68 -3.00
CA GLY A 103 -6.12 -10.52 -3.82
C GLY A 103 -7.57 -10.52 -4.32
N VAL A 104 -7.91 -9.43 -4.97
CA VAL A 104 -9.24 -9.16 -5.53
C VAL A 104 -9.14 -8.92 -7.04
N ARG A 105 -10.27 -8.91 -7.73
CA ARG A 105 -10.40 -8.57 -9.14
C ARG A 105 -11.71 -7.81 -9.37
N PRO A 106 -11.78 -6.96 -10.40
CA PRO A 106 -13.06 -6.34 -10.76
C PRO A 106 -14.11 -7.41 -11.07
N ASN A 107 -15.31 -7.26 -10.48
CA ASN A 107 -16.42 -8.16 -10.81
C ASN A 107 -17.20 -7.62 -12.02
N THR A 108 -16.62 -7.78 -13.20
CA THR A 108 -17.11 -7.24 -14.48
C THR A 108 -17.53 -8.30 -15.49
N ASP A 109 -17.51 -9.57 -15.12
CA ASP A 109 -17.86 -10.69 -16.00
C ASP A 109 -19.29 -10.56 -16.58
N PHE A 110 -20.22 -9.95 -15.83
CA PHE A 110 -21.60 -9.70 -16.29
C PHE A 110 -21.71 -8.65 -17.41
N LEU A 111 -20.64 -7.88 -17.67
CA LEU A 111 -20.56 -6.91 -18.76
C LEU A 111 -20.11 -7.53 -20.08
N LYS A 112 -19.80 -8.84 -20.09
CA LYS A 112 -19.48 -9.56 -21.30
C LYS A 112 -20.62 -9.37 -22.31
N ASP A 113 -20.25 -9.09 -23.55
CA ASP A 113 -21.18 -8.85 -24.66
C ASP A 113 -22.07 -7.59 -24.55
N SER A 114 -21.92 -6.77 -23.50
CA SER A 114 -22.62 -5.47 -23.37
C SER A 114 -22.07 -4.39 -24.31
N GLY A 115 -20.88 -4.58 -24.85
CA GLY A 115 -20.12 -3.60 -25.62
C GLY A 115 -19.50 -2.49 -24.79
N ILE A 116 -19.50 -2.58 -23.44
CA ILE A 116 -18.73 -1.73 -22.55
C ILE A 116 -17.25 -2.12 -22.67
N LYS A 117 -16.37 -1.13 -22.87
CA LYS A 117 -14.94 -1.36 -22.98
C LYS A 117 -14.33 -1.61 -21.59
N LEU A 118 -13.54 -2.68 -21.50
CA LEU A 118 -12.74 -3.01 -20.32
C LEU A 118 -11.29 -2.59 -20.51
N GLY A 119 -10.61 -2.33 -19.41
CA GLY A 119 -9.20 -1.90 -19.34
C GLY A 119 -8.32 -2.90 -18.61
N VAL A 120 -7.39 -2.38 -17.80
CA VAL A 120 -6.45 -3.19 -17.00
C VAL A 120 -7.20 -4.10 -16.05
N TYR A 121 -6.78 -5.36 -15.94
CA TYR A 121 -7.40 -6.40 -15.11
C TYR A 121 -8.92 -6.60 -15.39
N ASN A 122 -9.40 -6.27 -16.60
CA ASN A 122 -10.82 -6.28 -16.97
C ASN A 122 -11.69 -5.26 -16.19
N SER A 123 -11.10 -4.23 -15.59
CA SER A 123 -11.86 -3.12 -15.01
C SER A 123 -12.59 -2.30 -16.08
N VAL A 124 -13.68 -1.64 -15.73
CA VAL A 124 -14.46 -0.81 -16.65
C VAL A 124 -13.65 0.42 -17.05
N LYS A 125 -13.56 0.68 -18.36
CA LYS A 125 -12.92 1.87 -18.93
C LYS A 125 -13.84 3.08 -18.79
N VAL A 126 -13.37 4.11 -18.08
CA VAL A 126 -14.07 5.39 -17.94
C VAL A 126 -13.16 6.55 -18.37
N ASP A 127 -13.78 7.67 -18.71
CA ASP A 127 -13.06 8.94 -18.87
C ASP A 127 -12.97 9.71 -17.53
N THR A 128 -12.36 10.89 -17.55
CA THR A 128 -12.20 11.72 -16.35
C THR A 128 -13.53 12.21 -15.75
N THR A 129 -14.64 12.03 -16.42
CA THR A 129 -16.00 12.33 -15.94
C THR A 129 -16.76 11.09 -15.48
N MET A 130 -16.07 9.95 -15.35
CA MET A 130 -16.61 8.63 -15.00
C MET A 130 -17.59 8.05 -16.01
N LYS A 131 -17.61 8.54 -17.26
CA LYS A 131 -18.42 7.99 -18.35
C LYS A 131 -17.75 6.81 -18.99
N THR A 132 -18.52 5.77 -19.28
CA THR A 132 -18.09 4.66 -20.13
C THR A 132 -18.17 5.05 -21.62
N ASN A 133 -17.75 4.15 -22.50
CA ASN A 133 -17.93 4.33 -23.95
C ASN A 133 -19.39 4.19 -24.39
N LYS A 134 -20.33 3.89 -23.51
CA LYS A 134 -21.78 3.83 -23.81
C LYS A 134 -22.47 5.05 -23.23
N GLN A 135 -23.25 5.73 -24.07
CA GLN A 135 -24.01 6.91 -23.68
C GLN A 135 -24.92 6.62 -22.48
N GLY A 136 -24.92 7.50 -21.48
CA GLY A 136 -25.78 7.40 -20.30
C GLY A 136 -25.33 6.35 -19.29
N ILE A 137 -24.19 5.68 -19.50
CA ILE A 137 -23.64 4.69 -18.58
C ILE A 137 -22.36 5.21 -17.94
N TYR A 138 -22.33 5.19 -16.61
CA TYR A 138 -21.20 5.59 -15.77
C TYR A 138 -20.72 4.38 -14.97
N ALA A 139 -19.47 4.40 -14.54
CA ALA A 139 -18.91 3.44 -13.60
C ALA A 139 -17.97 4.16 -12.63
N ALA A 140 -17.91 3.67 -11.39
CA ALA A 140 -17.06 4.23 -10.33
C ALA A 140 -16.70 3.17 -9.30
N GLY A 141 -15.58 3.36 -8.61
CA GLY A 141 -15.10 2.51 -7.54
C GLY A 141 -14.27 1.33 -8.02
N ASP A 142 -14.20 0.27 -7.22
CA ASP A 142 -13.30 -0.87 -7.43
C ASP A 142 -13.50 -1.62 -8.76
N CYS A 143 -14.60 -1.35 -9.47
CA CYS A 143 -14.84 -1.93 -10.79
C CYS A 143 -14.20 -1.14 -11.94
N THR A 144 -13.69 0.08 -11.71
CA THR A 144 -13.10 0.96 -12.73
C THR A 144 -11.57 0.90 -12.75
N HIS A 145 -10.97 1.39 -13.82
CA HIS A 145 -9.55 1.68 -13.86
C HIS A 145 -9.27 3.13 -13.49
N ASP A 146 -8.13 3.34 -12.85
CA ASP A 146 -7.62 4.66 -12.51
C ASP A 146 -6.55 5.12 -13.49
N PHE A 147 -6.26 6.43 -13.47
CA PHE A 147 -5.08 7.00 -14.10
C PHE A 147 -4.07 7.41 -13.03
N ASN A 148 -2.86 6.84 -13.08
CA ASN A 148 -1.80 7.17 -12.14
C ASN A 148 -1.05 8.42 -12.59
N LEU A 149 -1.09 9.47 -11.76
CA LEU A 149 -0.54 10.79 -12.07
C LEU A 149 0.99 10.86 -12.04
N VAL A 150 1.66 9.87 -11.42
CA VAL A 150 3.12 9.76 -11.42
C VAL A 150 3.62 9.11 -12.70
N THR A 151 2.99 7.99 -13.09
CA THR A 151 3.44 7.15 -14.21
C THR A 151 2.80 7.51 -15.53
N ASN A 152 1.73 8.33 -15.53
CA ASN A 152 0.88 8.62 -16.68
C ASN A 152 0.33 7.34 -17.35
N ARG A 153 -0.01 6.32 -16.56
CA ARG A 153 -0.53 5.03 -17.03
C ARG A 153 -1.85 4.69 -16.36
N HIS A 154 -2.67 3.95 -17.08
CA HIS A 154 -3.83 3.33 -16.45
C HIS A 154 -3.40 2.20 -15.55
N VAL A 155 -3.96 2.18 -14.34
CA VAL A 155 -3.75 1.20 -13.28
C VAL A 155 -5.10 0.72 -12.77
N TRP A 156 -5.09 -0.28 -11.92
CA TRP A 156 -6.26 -0.68 -11.16
C TRP A 156 -5.86 -0.82 -9.70
N VAL A 157 -6.40 0.05 -8.86
CA VAL A 157 -6.06 0.17 -7.44
C VAL A 157 -7.36 0.33 -6.64
N PRO A 158 -7.96 -0.78 -6.19
CA PRO A 158 -9.23 -0.76 -5.46
C PRO A 158 -9.05 -0.20 -4.06
N LEU A 159 -9.42 1.08 -3.87
CA LEU A 159 -9.31 1.80 -2.62
C LEU A 159 -10.59 2.57 -2.32
N GLY A 160 -11.09 2.44 -1.10
CA GLY A 160 -12.32 3.12 -0.67
C GLY A 160 -12.28 4.65 -0.80
N SER A 161 -11.12 5.27 -0.61
CA SER A 161 -10.95 6.73 -0.80
C SER A 161 -11.08 7.15 -2.27
N THR A 162 -10.57 6.34 -3.21
CA THR A 162 -10.73 6.52 -4.65
C THR A 162 -12.18 6.29 -5.05
N ALA A 163 -12.76 5.16 -4.64
CA ALA A 163 -14.14 4.81 -4.93
C ALA A 163 -15.14 5.90 -4.50
N ASN A 164 -14.91 6.53 -3.34
CA ASN A 164 -15.75 7.64 -2.87
C ASN A 164 -15.65 8.88 -3.79
N LYS A 165 -14.45 9.25 -4.21
CA LYS A 165 -14.22 10.42 -5.09
C LYS A 165 -14.82 10.17 -6.48
N GLU A 166 -14.61 8.99 -7.04
CA GLU A 166 -15.16 8.60 -8.34
C GLU A 166 -16.70 8.55 -8.31
N GLY A 167 -17.29 7.91 -7.30
CA GLY A 167 -18.74 7.85 -7.14
C GLY A 167 -19.37 9.24 -7.03
N ARG A 168 -18.73 10.15 -6.29
CA ARG A 168 -19.15 11.54 -6.20
C ARG A 168 -19.05 12.26 -7.54
N CYS A 169 -17.94 12.08 -8.26
CA CYS A 169 -17.73 12.68 -9.58
C CYS A 169 -18.77 12.16 -10.58
N ALA A 170 -19.04 10.86 -10.60
CA ALA A 170 -20.07 10.27 -11.42
C ALA A 170 -21.46 10.87 -11.12
N ALA A 171 -21.83 10.97 -9.84
CA ALA A 171 -23.12 11.53 -9.44
C ALA A 171 -23.30 12.99 -9.86
N LEU A 172 -22.28 13.84 -9.70
CA LEU A 172 -22.31 15.23 -10.14
C LEU A 172 -22.49 15.33 -11.67
N ASN A 173 -21.76 14.52 -12.43
CA ASN A 173 -21.89 14.49 -13.90
C ASN A 173 -23.26 13.98 -14.37
N ILE A 174 -23.86 13.02 -13.67
CA ILE A 174 -25.22 12.55 -13.93
C ILE A 174 -26.23 13.66 -13.64
N ALA A 175 -26.02 14.48 -12.62
CA ALA A 175 -26.85 15.63 -12.27
C ALA A 175 -26.70 16.82 -13.25
N GLY A 176 -25.78 16.75 -14.22
CA GLY A 176 -25.54 17.82 -15.20
C GLY A 176 -24.48 18.83 -14.77
N GLU A 177 -23.78 18.59 -13.68
CA GLU A 177 -22.61 19.38 -13.27
C GLU A 177 -21.37 18.93 -14.05
N ASN A 178 -20.28 19.71 -13.96
CA ASN A 178 -19.01 19.37 -14.59
C ASN A 178 -17.97 19.02 -13.53
N CYS A 179 -17.84 17.71 -13.25
CA CYS A 179 -16.82 17.20 -12.33
C CYS A 179 -15.76 16.42 -13.11
N ILE A 180 -14.50 16.67 -12.79
CA ILE A 180 -13.33 15.97 -13.38
C ILE A 180 -12.58 15.26 -12.25
N PHE A 181 -12.35 13.96 -12.41
CA PHE A 181 -11.45 13.17 -11.59
C PHE A 181 -10.19 12.88 -12.41
N GLU A 182 -9.10 13.58 -12.09
CA GLU A 182 -7.87 13.50 -12.90
C GLU A 182 -7.10 12.19 -12.73
N GLY A 183 -7.23 11.53 -11.57
CA GLY A 183 -6.53 10.29 -11.28
C GLY A 183 -6.04 10.19 -9.83
N ILE A 184 -5.09 9.28 -9.61
CA ILE A 184 -4.61 8.87 -8.29
C ILE A 184 -3.09 8.92 -8.18
N LEU A 185 -2.60 8.94 -6.93
CA LEU A 185 -1.18 8.81 -6.59
C LEU A 185 -0.84 7.44 -5.93
N ASN A 186 -1.74 6.44 -5.98
CA ASN A 186 -1.58 5.16 -5.27
C ASN A 186 -1.31 5.33 -3.77
N SER A 187 -2.00 6.28 -3.11
CA SER A 187 -1.81 6.55 -1.69
C SER A 187 -2.51 5.49 -0.85
N THR A 188 -1.74 4.72 -0.08
CA THR A 188 -2.26 3.70 0.83
C THR A 188 -1.63 3.83 2.21
N ILE A 189 -2.41 3.51 3.24
CA ILE A 189 -1.96 3.47 4.62
C ILE A 189 -2.67 2.34 5.35
N THR A 190 -1.93 1.62 6.19
CA THR A 190 -2.46 0.62 7.11
C THR A 190 -1.72 0.70 8.44
N LYS A 191 -2.25 0.02 9.43
CA LYS A 191 -1.66 -0.08 10.74
C LYS A 191 -1.58 -1.56 11.17
N TYR A 192 -0.51 -1.94 11.84
CA TYR A 192 -0.38 -3.21 12.53
C TYR A 192 0.06 -2.93 13.97
N PHE A 193 -0.85 -3.07 14.93
CA PHE A 193 -0.70 -2.57 16.30
C PHE A 193 -0.27 -1.10 16.31
N ASP A 194 0.96 -0.80 16.74
CA ASP A 194 1.47 0.56 16.81
C ASP A 194 2.23 0.97 15.56
N LEU A 195 2.56 0.03 14.67
CA LEU A 195 3.29 0.30 13.44
C LEU A 195 2.37 0.83 12.34
N THR A 196 2.58 2.06 11.92
CA THR A 196 1.99 2.62 10.69
C THR A 196 2.83 2.22 9.48
N VAL A 197 2.17 1.79 8.40
CA VAL A 197 2.80 1.42 7.13
C VAL A 197 2.08 2.16 6.01
N SER A 198 2.79 2.98 5.25
CA SER A 198 2.17 3.83 4.22
C SER A 198 3.06 4.01 3.01
N ILE A 199 2.45 4.15 1.84
CA ILE A 199 3.12 4.48 0.57
C ILE A 199 2.30 5.48 -0.22
N ILE A 200 2.98 6.38 -0.90
CA ILE A 200 2.42 7.24 -1.95
C ILE A 200 3.32 7.24 -3.17
N GLY A 201 2.72 7.37 -4.36
CA GLY A 201 3.45 7.33 -5.61
C GLY A 201 3.85 5.90 -5.99
N ILE A 202 5.10 5.72 -6.39
CA ILE A 202 5.65 4.42 -6.80
C ILE A 202 6.88 4.06 -5.97
N SER A 203 7.12 2.75 -5.80
CA SER A 203 8.34 2.23 -5.17
C SER A 203 9.55 2.37 -6.10
N LYS A 204 10.77 2.24 -5.54
CA LYS A 204 12.01 2.22 -6.32
C LYS A 204 11.99 1.10 -7.36
N LYS A 205 11.55 -0.09 -6.95
CA LYS A 205 11.38 -1.26 -7.84
C LYS A 205 10.43 -0.97 -9.00
N GLU A 206 9.30 -0.31 -8.73
CA GLU A 206 8.34 0.07 -9.77
C GLU A 206 8.92 1.15 -10.68
N ALA A 207 9.59 2.16 -10.14
CA ALA A 207 10.25 3.21 -10.92
C ALA A 207 11.27 2.62 -11.91
N ASP A 208 12.12 1.70 -11.46
CA ASP A 208 13.11 1.02 -12.31
C ASP A 208 12.44 0.18 -13.41
N LYS A 209 11.41 -0.58 -13.06
CA LYS A 209 10.63 -1.38 -14.02
C LYS A 209 9.98 -0.51 -15.10
N LEU A 210 9.60 0.71 -14.77
CA LEU A 210 8.99 1.67 -15.68
C LEU A 210 10.02 2.47 -16.48
N GLY A 211 11.33 2.32 -16.21
CA GLY A 211 12.44 2.95 -16.93
C GLY A 211 12.81 4.34 -16.40
N PHE A 212 12.32 4.74 -15.22
CA PHE A 212 12.78 5.96 -14.58
C PHE A 212 14.25 5.81 -14.13
N GLN A 213 15.03 6.87 -14.33
CA GLN A 213 16.36 6.95 -13.74
C GLN A 213 16.21 7.43 -12.29
N SER A 214 15.86 6.53 -11.40
CA SER A 214 15.47 6.91 -10.05
C SER A 214 16.61 6.73 -9.04
N GLU A 215 16.66 7.62 -8.06
CA GLU A 215 17.50 7.54 -6.87
C GLU A 215 16.64 7.58 -5.62
N PHE A 216 17.18 7.13 -4.49
CA PHE A 216 16.44 7.13 -3.24
C PHE A 216 17.32 7.43 -2.02
N ALA A 217 16.68 7.90 -0.96
CA ALA A 217 17.27 7.97 0.38
C ALA A 217 16.38 7.24 1.39
N ILE A 218 17.03 6.53 2.31
CA ILE A 218 16.36 5.96 3.49
C ILE A 218 16.86 6.71 4.71
N VAL A 219 15.94 7.13 5.55
CA VAL A 219 16.24 7.78 6.83
C VAL A 219 15.42 7.11 7.94
N THR A 220 16.07 6.79 9.05
CA THR A 220 15.40 6.35 10.27
C THR A 220 15.61 7.42 11.32
N LYS A 221 14.52 8.03 11.75
CA LYS A 221 14.50 9.18 12.66
C LYS A 221 13.32 9.10 13.62
N ARG A 222 13.40 9.85 14.69
CA ARG A 222 12.25 10.11 15.56
C ARG A 222 11.32 11.14 14.90
N ASP A 223 10.04 10.99 15.16
CA ASP A 223 9.00 11.88 14.65
C ASP A 223 8.96 13.24 15.34
N LYS A 224 9.50 13.32 16.57
CA LYS A 224 9.56 14.51 17.46
C LYS A 224 10.96 14.65 18.07
N ALA A 225 11.14 15.72 18.84
CA ALA A 225 12.37 15.89 19.63
C ALA A 225 12.55 14.73 20.61
N GLY A 226 13.79 14.20 20.67
CA GLY A 226 14.09 12.94 21.37
C GLY A 226 13.84 12.91 22.88
N TYR A 227 13.63 14.07 23.50
CA TYR A 227 13.26 14.20 24.91
C TYR A 227 11.75 14.24 25.17
N MET A 228 10.93 14.22 24.12
CA MET A 228 9.48 14.11 24.25
C MET A 228 9.09 12.67 24.63
N PRO A 229 8.19 12.49 25.61
CA PRO A 229 7.86 11.17 26.17
C PRO A 229 7.12 10.26 25.18
N ASP A 230 6.40 10.84 24.21
CA ASP A 230 5.56 10.14 23.23
C ASP A 230 6.20 10.10 21.83
N THR A 231 7.53 10.21 21.76
CA THR A 231 8.25 10.17 20.47
C THR A 231 8.35 8.75 19.94
N GLY A 232 7.95 8.54 18.68
CA GLY A 232 8.08 7.30 17.95
C GLY A 232 9.20 7.34 16.91
N THR A 233 9.74 6.17 16.57
CA THR A 233 10.70 6.05 15.47
C THR A 233 9.96 5.75 14.18
N MET A 234 10.44 6.31 13.07
CA MET A 234 9.96 5.99 11.73
C MET A 234 11.12 5.88 10.73
N THR A 235 10.92 5.06 9.72
CA THR A 235 11.80 4.93 8.56
C THR A 235 11.06 5.42 7.33
N LEU A 236 11.67 6.34 6.59
CA LEU A 236 11.16 6.91 5.35
C LEU A 236 12.09 6.57 4.21
N LYS A 237 11.55 6.15 3.06
CA LYS A 237 12.28 5.94 1.81
C LYS A 237 11.67 6.84 0.75
N LEU A 238 12.40 7.90 0.40
CA LEU A 238 12.02 8.89 -0.61
C LEU A 238 12.65 8.53 -1.94
N ILE A 239 11.84 8.47 -3.00
CA ILE A 239 12.24 8.10 -4.36
C ILE A 239 12.10 9.32 -5.28
N VAL A 240 13.13 9.64 -6.05
CA VAL A 240 13.22 10.82 -6.92
C VAL A 240 13.72 10.41 -8.30
N ASP A 241 13.18 11.03 -9.35
CA ASP A 241 13.71 10.89 -10.72
C ASP A 241 14.95 11.78 -10.89
N LYS A 242 16.08 11.18 -11.25
CA LYS A 242 17.37 11.87 -11.48
C LYS A 242 17.34 12.86 -12.66
N ASN A 243 16.50 12.62 -13.65
CA ASN A 243 16.44 13.47 -14.84
C ASN A 243 15.58 14.72 -14.62
N THR A 244 14.47 14.58 -13.93
CA THR A 244 13.52 15.68 -13.71
C THR A 244 13.65 16.30 -12.33
N HIS A 245 14.35 15.65 -11.40
CA HIS A 245 14.46 16.01 -9.99
C HIS A 245 13.11 16.04 -9.26
N THR A 246 12.09 15.36 -9.80
CA THR A 246 10.76 15.31 -9.18
C THR A 246 10.59 14.07 -8.30
N ILE A 247 9.78 14.20 -7.26
CA ILE A 247 9.48 13.10 -6.36
C ILE A 247 8.55 12.09 -7.08
N LEU A 248 8.97 10.82 -7.10
CA LEU A 248 8.21 9.70 -7.64
C LEU A 248 7.39 8.98 -6.58
N GLY A 249 7.84 8.97 -5.33
CA GLY A 249 7.13 8.34 -4.25
C GLY A 249 7.82 8.47 -2.90
N LEU A 250 7.05 8.13 -1.85
CA LEU A 250 7.55 8.01 -0.49
C LEU A 250 6.93 6.77 0.14
N GLN A 251 7.76 5.93 0.75
CA GLN A 251 7.36 4.84 1.62
C GLN A 251 7.73 5.18 3.05
N GLY A 252 6.83 4.89 3.99
CA GLY A 252 7.06 5.18 5.40
C GLY A 252 6.54 4.05 6.28
N ILE A 253 7.33 3.69 7.28
CA ILE A 253 6.97 2.72 8.32
C ILE A 253 7.43 3.23 9.69
N GLY A 254 6.67 2.97 10.73
CA GLY A 254 7.08 3.31 12.10
C GLY A 254 5.93 3.50 13.06
N GLU A 255 6.29 3.61 14.33
CA GLU A 255 5.40 3.95 15.44
C GLU A 255 5.21 5.48 15.58
N GLY A 256 6.11 6.26 14.95
CA GLY A 256 5.99 7.71 14.88
C GLY A 256 4.95 8.18 13.85
N ASP A 257 4.83 9.49 13.70
CA ASP A 257 3.82 10.12 12.82
C ASP A 257 4.23 10.06 11.34
N VAL A 258 4.17 8.84 10.78
CA VAL A 258 4.42 8.55 9.37
C VAL A 258 3.41 9.26 8.46
N ASN A 259 2.13 9.28 8.88
CA ASN A 259 1.05 9.83 8.06
C ASN A 259 1.26 11.31 7.72
N GLN A 260 1.74 12.11 8.66
CA GLN A 260 2.05 13.52 8.41
C GLN A 260 3.09 13.67 7.29
N ARG A 261 4.14 12.84 7.29
CA ARG A 261 5.22 12.90 6.28
C ARG A 261 4.75 12.46 4.91
N ILE A 262 3.91 11.43 4.84
CA ILE A 262 3.25 11.02 3.59
C ILE A 262 2.38 12.16 3.05
N ASN A 263 1.55 12.79 3.89
CA ASN A 263 0.68 13.88 3.47
C ASN A 263 1.46 15.11 2.97
N THR A 264 2.64 15.37 3.53
CA THR A 264 3.50 16.50 3.10
C THR A 264 3.98 16.33 1.66
N VAL A 265 4.17 15.10 1.20
CA VAL A 265 4.69 14.81 -0.16
C VAL A 265 3.60 14.84 -1.24
N ILE A 266 2.33 14.66 -0.87
CA ILE A 266 1.20 14.64 -1.82
C ILE A 266 1.18 15.87 -2.75
N PRO A 267 1.12 17.10 -2.23
CA PRO A 267 1.08 18.30 -3.07
C PRO A 267 2.37 18.47 -3.89
N ALA A 268 3.52 18.05 -3.36
CA ALA A 268 4.78 18.14 -4.08
C ALA A 268 4.84 17.21 -5.31
N ILE A 269 4.27 16.00 -5.21
CA ILE A 269 4.14 15.09 -6.36
C ILE A 269 3.18 15.68 -7.39
N LEU A 270 2.01 16.15 -6.97
CA LEU A 270 0.98 16.72 -7.85
C LEU A 270 1.49 17.94 -8.62
N SER A 271 2.21 18.84 -7.96
CA SER A 271 2.78 20.05 -8.57
C SER A 271 4.13 19.80 -9.27
N LYS A 272 4.62 18.56 -9.27
CA LYS A 272 5.95 18.19 -9.79
C LYS A 272 7.05 19.07 -9.21
N THR A 273 6.96 19.35 -7.92
CA THR A 273 7.96 20.15 -7.19
C THR A 273 9.31 19.46 -7.26
N LYS A 274 10.33 20.22 -7.64
CA LYS A 274 11.71 19.71 -7.69
C LYS A 274 12.25 19.50 -6.27
N ILE A 275 13.14 18.52 -6.13
CA ILE A 275 13.72 18.16 -4.85
C ILE A 275 14.48 19.32 -4.19
N GLU A 276 15.11 20.22 -4.99
CA GLU A 276 15.81 21.41 -4.54
C GLU A 276 14.88 22.41 -3.84
N THR A 277 13.64 22.50 -4.31
CA THR A 277 12.61 23.31 -3.66
C THR A 277 12.03 22.61 -2.46
N PHE A 278 11.73 21.28 -2.60
CA PHE A 278 11.11 20.49 -1.56
C PHE A 278 11.96 20.41 -0.30
N MET A 279 13.29 20.19 -0.42
CA MET A 279 14.18 20.07 0.72
C MET A 279 14.31 21.36 1.56
N ASN A 280 13.85 22.50 1.03
CA ASN A 280 13.90 23.81 1.67
C ASN A 280 12.49 24.31 2.09
N LEU A 281 11.49 23.44 2.13
CA LEU A 281 10.16 23.84 2.62
C LEU A 281 10.23 24.32 4.07
N ASP A 282 9.54 25.42 4.34
CA ASP A 282 9.38 25.97 5.69
C ASP A 282 8.25 25.23 6.42
N LEU A 283 8.56 24.04 6.94
CA LEU A 283 7.61 23.26 7.71
C LEU A 283 7.55 23.77 9.16
N PRO A 284 6.36 23.85 9.77
CA PRO A 284 6.21 24.32 11.14
C PRO A 284 6.93 23.37 12.11
N TYR A 285 7.71 23.98 13.02
CA TYR A 285 8.50 23.27 14.03
C TYR A 285 8.15 23.71 15.45
N ALA A 286 7.94 22.70 16.28
CA ALA A 286 8.09 22.80 17.73
C ALA A 286 8.39 21.39 18.27
N PRO A 287 9.11 21.27 19.42
CA PRO A 287 9.56 19.96 19.96
C PRO A 287 8.46 18.88 20.06
N PRO A 288 7.19 19.19 20.40
CA PRO A 288 6.13 18.19 20.49
C PRO A 288 5.61 17.68 19.12
N TYR A 289 5.99 18.31 17.99
CA TYR A 289 5.42 18.01 16.67
C TYR A 289 6.43 17.46 15.67
N SER A 290 7.66 17.96 15.71
CA SER A 290 8.71 17.48 14.82
C SER A 290 10.12 17.78 15.39
N PRO A 291 11.18 17.13 14.90
CA PRO A 291 12.55 17.62 15.09
C PRO A 291 12.78 18.88 14.25
N ALA A 292 13.82 19.66 14.57
CA ALA A 292 14.14 20.91 13.88
C ALA A 292 14.34 20.75 12.36
N ILE A 293 14.85 19.61 11.93
CA ILE A 293 14.86 19.20 10.51
C ILE A 293 13.92 18.01 10.40
N ASP A 294 12.79 18.21 9.72
CA ASP A 294 11.83 17.13 9.54
C ASP A 294 12.46 15.95 8.79
N PRO A 295 12.18 14.70 9.19
CA PRO A 295 12.71 13.51 8.54
C PRO A 295 12.51 13.44 7.03
N VAL A 296 11.39 13.95 6.51
CA VAL A 296 11.14 13.97 5.06
C VAL A 296 12.03 14.97 4.34
N LEU A 297 12.33 16.12 4.95
CA LEU A 297 13.28 17.09 4.39
C LEU A 297 14.72 16.57 4.50
N ASN A 298 15.05 15.85 5.56
CA ASN A 298 16.36 15.19 5.68
C ASN A 298 16.56 14.12 4.58
N ALA A 299 15.52 13.30 4.29
CA ALA A 299 15.56 12.36 3.18
C ALA A 299 15.75 13.09 1.84
N ALA A 300 15.09 14.22 1.65
CA ALA A 300 15.23 15.06 0.45
C ALA A 300 16.65 15.61 0.28
N GLN A 301 17.27 16.09 1.33
CA GLN A 301 18.68 16.57 1.31
C GLN A 301 19.64 15.46 0.92
N ILE A 302 19.48 14.25 1.50
CA ILE A 302 20.34 13.10 1.19
C ILE A 302 20.18 12.65 -0.26
N VAL A 303 18.95 12.53 -0.76
CA VAL A 303 18.73 12.11 -2.16
C VAL A 303 19.22 13.16 -3.14
N TYR A 304 19.08 14.46 -2.80
CA TYR A 304 19.63 15.55 -3.62
C TYR A 304 21.15 15.47 -3.75
N GLN A 305 21.88 15.21 -2.66
CA GLN A 305 23.33 14.98 -2.71
C GLN A 305 23.66 13.80 -3.63
N LYS A 306 23.01 12.66 -3.48
CA LYS A 306 23.25 11.46 -4.31
C LYS A 306 22.98 11.66 -5.80
N ILE A 307 22.11 12.59 -6.16
CA ILE A 307 21.81 12.89 -7.58
C ILE A 307 22.93 13.75 -8.19
N ASN A 308 23.61 14.55 -7.39
CA ASN A 308 24.63 15.50 -7.84
C ASN A 308 26.08 14.98 -7.68
N ASP A 309 26.27 13.86 -6.98
CA ASP A 309 27.54 13.11 -6.90
C ASP A 309 27.70 12.19 -8.13
#